data_b4a8e155a85d0b60cdc384a899348cd4
#
_entry.id   b4a8e155a85d0b60cdc384a899348cd4
#
_cell.length_a   1.000
_cell.length_b   1.000
_cell.length_c   1.000
_cell.angle_alpha   90.00
_cell.angle_beta   90.00
_cell.angle_gamma   90.00
#
_symmetry.space_group_name_H-M   'P 1'
#
loop_
_entity.id
_entity.type
_entity.pdbx_description
1 polymer ?
#
loop_
_entity_poly.entity_id
_entity_poly.type
_entity_poly.pdbx_seq_one_letter_code
_entity_poly.pdbx_strand_id
1 'polypeptide(L)'
;MSEIERDVRAFISENFILDGELLEGDASLTGEGVLDSMGVLELIMFVEERFGFKVPDEDTLPENFDSVDRIVRYLGDRVAAPQD
;
A
#
# COMPACT_ATOMS: atom_id res chain seq x y z
N MET A 1 5.07 4.15 -14.47
CA MET A 1 4.83 3.91 -13.05
C MET A 1 4.11 5.10 -12.47
N SER A 2 3.05 4.87 -11.73
CA SER A 2 2.26 5.96 -11.18
C SER A 2 2.93 6.56 -9.95
N GLU A 3 2.52 7.77 -9.60
CA GLU A 3 3.00 8.38 -8.36
C GLU A 3 2.57 7.57 -7.14
N ILE A 4 1.37 6.99 -7.22
CA ILE A 4 0.88 6.17 -6.12
C ILE A 4 1.80 4.98 -5.90
N GLU A 5 2.15 4.28 -6.97
CA GLU A 5 3.03 3.13 -6.85
C GLU A 5 4.39 3.53 -6.32
N ARG A 6 4.92 4.65 -6.80
CA ARG A 6 6.22 5.14 -6.34
C ARG A 6 6.19 5.46 -4.85
N ASP A 7 5.14 6.12 -4.40
CA ASP A 7 5.01 6.48 -2.99
C ASP A 7 4.89 5.24 -2.11
N VAL A 8 4.11 4.26 -2.56
CA VAL A 8 3.93 3.03 -1.80
C VAL A 8 5.24 2.27 -1.71
N ARG A 9 5.94 2.13 -2.84
CA ARG A 9 7.21 1.42 -2.84
C ARG A 9 8.26 2.13 -2.00
N ALA A 10 8.26 3.46 -2.02
CA ALA A 10 9.20 4.22 -1.20
C ALA A 10 8.94 4.00 0.29
N PHE A 11 7.67 4.00 0.69
CA PHE A 11 7.34 3.75 2.09
C PHE A 11 7.81 2.36 2.51
N ILE A 12 7.58 1.36 1.67
CA ILE A 12 8.01 0.00 1.99
C ILE A 12 9.53 -0.08 2.09
N SER A 13 10.24 0.59 1.17
CA SER A 13 11.70 0.59 1.19
C SER A 13 12.24 1.23 2.46
N GLU A 14 11.60 2.32 2.90
CA GLU A 14 12.12 3.07 4.03
C GLU A 14 11.82 2.39 5.36
N ASN A 15 10.77 1.57 5.42
CA ASN A 15 10.31 1.07 6.70
C ASN A 15 10.44 -0.44 6.88
N PHE A 16 10.52 -1.21 5.80
CA PHE A 16 10.45 -2.66 5.91
C PHE A 16 11.57 -3.40 5.19
N ILE A 17 11.94 -2.99 3.98
CA ILE A 17 12.99 -3.65 3.21
C ILE A 17 13.83 -2.60 2.55
N LEU A 18 15.08 -2.98 2.22
CA LEU A 18 16.04 -2.03 1.68
C LEU A 18 15.74 -1.60 0.26
N ASP A 19 15.08 -2.45 -0.52
CA ASP A 19 14.90 -2.16 -1.94
C ASP A 19 13.51 -2.56 -2.39
N GLY A 20 12.54 -1.70 -2.09
CA GLY A 20 11.17 -1.92 -2.49
C GLY A 20 10.97 -1.86 -3.98
N GLU A 21 11.93 -1.29 -4.72
CA GLU A 21 11.81 -1.22 -6.16
C GLU A 21 11.97 -2.58 -6.83
N LEU A 22 12.68 -3.48 -6.19
CA LEU A 22 12.87 -4.84 -6.69
C LEU A 22 11.73 -5.77 -6.31
N LEU A 23 10.82 -5.32 -5.48
CA LEU A 23 9.69 -6.12 -5.03
C LEU A 23 8.71 -6.27 -6.18
N GLU A 24 8.30 -7.51 -6.45
CA GLU A 24 7.34 -7.75 -7.51
C GLU A 24 5.97 -7.23 -7.10
N GLY A 25 5.27 -6.62 -8.05
CA GLY A 25 4.01 -5.97 -7.74
C GLY A 25 2.95 -6.92 -7.22
N ASP A 26 2.96 -8.17 -7.69
CA ASP A 26 1.96 -9.15 -7.30
C ASP A 26 2.40 -10.03 -6.14
N ALA A 27 3.59 -9.81 -5.59
CA ALA A 27 4.09 -10.61 -4.48
C ALA A 27 3.27 -10.33 -3.22
N SER A 28 2.95 -11.38 -2.48
CA SER A 28 2.23 -11.24 -1.22
C SER A 28 3.16 -10.65 -0.18
N LEU A 29 2.82 -9.48 0.32
CA LEU A 29 3.68 -8.80 1.29
C LEU A 29 3.77 -9.56 2.60
N THR A 30 2.66 -10.12 3.06
CA THR A 30 2.70 -10.93 4.27
C THR A 30 3.32 -12.31 4.01
N GLY A 31 3.05 -12.88 2.84
CA GLY A 31 3.61 -14.17 2.48
C GLY A 31 5.12 -14.14 2.29
N GLU A 32 5.65 -13.02 1.80
CA GLU A 32 7.08 -12.86 1.63
C GLU A 32 7.77 -12.36 2.89
N GLY A 33 7.01 -12.09 3.94
CA GLY A 33 7.60 -11.64 5.19
C GLY A 33 7.97 -10.16 5.20
N VAL A 34 7.51 -9.39 4.24
CA VAL A 34 7.77 -7.96 4.21
C VAL A 34 6.96 -7.24 5.27
N LEU A 35 5.70 -7.63 5.43
CA LEU A 35 4.81 -7.03 6.41
C LEU A 35 4.28 -8.08 7.36
N ASP A 36 4.13 -7.69 8.62
CA ASP A 36 3.35 -8.45 9.59
C ASP A 36 2.11 -7.63 9.92
N SER A 37 1.35 -8.07 10.94
CA SER A 37 0.10 -7.37 11.28
C SER A 37 0.34 -5.91 11.62
N MET A 38 1.40 -5.62 12.36
CA MET A 38 1.72 -4.24 12.70
C MET A 38 2.14 -3.45 11.47
N GLY A 39 2.90 -4.11 10.58
CA GLY A 39 3.32 -3.46 9.35
C GLY A 39 2.14 -3.08 8.46
N VAL A 40 1.13 -3.94 8.40
CA VAL A 40 -0.06 -3.63 7.62
C VAL A 40 -0.76 -2.40 8.20
N LEU A 41 -0.87 -2.33 9.53
CA LEU A 41 -1.47 -1.15 10.16
C LEU A 41 -0.67 0.11 9.86
N GLU A 42 0.64 0.02 9.92
CA GLU A 42 1.48 1.16 9.60
C GLU A 42 1.31 1.61 8.16
N LEU A 43 1.19 0.64 7.26
CA LEU A 43 0.96 0.96 5.85
C LEU A 43 -0.38 1.68 5.67
N ILE A 44 -1.41 1.20 6.35
CA ILE A 44 -2.72 1.83 6.25
C ILE A 44 -2.68 3.27 6.79
N MET A 45 -1.99 3.48 7.90
CA MET A 45 -1.84 4.82 8.45
C MET A 45 -1.09 5.73 7.50
N PHE A 46 -0.05 5.21 6.85
CA PHE A 46 0.67 5.97 5.84
C PHE A 46 -0.26 6.38 4.71
N VAL A 47 -1.06 5.43 4.23
CA VAL A 47 -1.97 5.69 3.13
C VAL A 47 -2.98 6.77 3.51
N GLU A 48 -3.54 6.69 4.70
CA GLU A 48 -4.51 7.67 5.14
C GLU A 48 -3.90 9.07 5.22
N GLU A 49 -2.69 9.15 5.75
CA GLU A 49 -2.01 10.43 5.89
C GLU A 49 -1.57 10.98 4.54
N ARG A 50 -1.00 10.12 3.72
CA ARG A 50 -0.38 10.56 2.47
C ARG A 50 -1.42 10.97 1.44
N PHE A 51 -2.54 10.26 1.41
CA PHE A 51 -3.54 10.48 0.36
C PHE A 51 -4.80 11.17 0.88
N GLY A 52 -4.90 11.40 2.17
CA GLY A 52 -5.92 12.28 2.71
C GLY A 52 -7.32 11.69 2.84
N PHE A 53 -7.45 10.39 3.05
CA PHE A 53 -8.75 9.78 3.28
C PHE A 53 -8.63 8.68 4.31
N LYS A 54 -9.78 8.22 4.81
CA LYS A 54 -9.82 7.15 5.78
C LYS A 54 -10.08 5.82 5.10
N VAL A 55 -9.37 4.79 5.54
CA VAL A 55 -9.59 3.43 5.05
C VAL A 55 -10.56 2.75 6.01
N PRO A 56 -11.77 2.42 5.57
CA PRO A 56 -12.71 1.72 6.45
C PRO A 56 -12.16 0.36 6.87
N ASP A 57 -12.55 -0.09 8.08
CA ASP A 57 -12.10 -1.38 8.56
C ASP A 57 -12.44 -2.50 7.58
N GLU A 58 -13.58 -2.42 6.95
CA GLU A 58 -14.02 -3.45 6.01
C GLU A 58 -13.13 -3.52 4.78
N ASP A 59 -12.35 -2.48 4.50
CA ASP A 59 -11.45 -2.46 3.35
C ASP A 59 -10.04 -2.92 3.71
N THR A 60 -9.75 -3.14 5.00
CA THR A 60 -8.40 -3.53 5.43
C THR A 60 -8.21 -5.03 5.28
N LEU A 61 -8.37 -5.51 4.06
CA LEU A 61 -8.30 -6.93 3.74
C LEU A 61 -7.08 -7.22 2.87
N PRO A 62 -6.56 -8.46 2.93
CA PRO A 62 -5.41 -8.81 2.08
C PRO A 62 -5.68 -8.56 0.60
N GLU A 63 -6.93 -8.72 0.16
CA GLU A 63 -7.24 -8.49 -1.24
C GLU A 63 -6.98 -7.06 -1.67
N ASN A 64 -6.90 -6.12 -0.72
CA ASN A 64 -6.65 -4.72 -1.01
C ASN A 64 -5.24 -4.27 -0.66
N PHE A 65 -4.58 -4.95 0.26
CA PHE A 65 -3.33 -4.44 0.82
C PHE A 65 -2.17 -5.42 0.84
N ASP A 66 -2.34 -6.64 0.34
CA ASP A 66 -1.30 -7.65 0.46
C ASP A 66 -0.33 -7.70 -0.72
N SER A 67 -0.38 -6.74 -1.62
CA SER A 67 0.63 -6.60 -2.66
C SER A 67 0.66 -5.16 -3.13
N VAL A 68 1.76 -4.78 -3.75
CA VAL A 68 1.86 -3.43 -4.28
C VAL A 68 0.77 -3.19 -5.32
N ASP A 69 0.52 -4.18 -6.19
CA ASP A 69 -0.49 -4.02 -7.22
C ASP A 69 -1.88 -3.82 -6.62
N ARG A 70 -2.20 -4.56 -5.57
CA ARG A 70 -3.50 -4.44 -4.93
C ARG A 70 -3.65 -3.08 -4.26
N ILE A 71 -2.60 -2.64 -3.59
CA ILE A 71 -2.61 -1.32 -2.93
C ILE A 71 -2.80 -0.23 -3.97
N VAL A 72 -2.06 -0.30 -5.06
CA VAL A 72 -2.15 0.72 -6.11
C VAL A 72 -3.54 0.74 -6.71
N ARG A 73 -4.11 -0.43 -6.96
CA ARG A 73 -5.46 -0.49 -7.52
C ARG A 73 -6.49 0.10 -6.56
N TYR A 74 -6.38 -0.27 -5.27
CA TYR A 74 -7.31 0.26 -4.27
C TYR A 74 -7.19 1.78 -4.17
N LEU A 75 -5.97 2.28 -4.10
CA LEU A 75 -5.74 3.71 -3.99
C LEU A 75 -6.15 4.45 -5.26
N GLY A 76 -5.93 3.83 -6.42
CA GLY A 76 -6.32 4.44 -7.67
C GLY A 76 -7.81 4.71 -7.73
N ASP A 77 -8.61 3.79 -7.23
CA ASP A 77 -10.06 3.97 -7.22
C ASP A 77 -10.48 5.09 -6.28
N ARG A 78 -9.71 5.33 -5.22
CA ARG A 78 -10.06 6.33 -4.22
C ARG A 78 -9.47 7.68 -4.52
N VAL A 79 -8.21 7.72 -4.96
CA VAL A 79 -7.48 8.95 -5.13
C VAL A 79 -7.74 9.56 -6.50
N ALA A 80 -7.81 8.72 -7.53
CA ALA A 80 -8.01 9.20 -8.89
C ALA A 80 -9.46 9.60 -9.14
N ALA A 81 -10.39 9.19 -8.28
CA ALA A 81 -11.78 9.58 -8.45
C ALA A 81 -11.91 11.09 -8.34
N PRO A 82 -12.81 11.68 -9.11
CA PRO A 82 -12.98 13.12 -9.03
C PRO A 82 -13.33 13.54 -7.63
N GLN A 83 -12.63 14.54 -7.17
CA GLN A 83 -12.87 15.10 -5.85
C GLN A 83 -13.68 16.35 -6.05
N ASP A 84 -14.83 16.36 -5.57
CA ASP A 84 -15.67 17.54 -5.80
C ASP A 84 -15.72 18.49 -4.72
#